data_b02c8080a387e825d9f8833ad5c981e3
#
_entry.id   b02c8080a387e825d9f8833ad5c981e3
#
_cell.length_a   1.000
_cell.length_b   1.000
_cell.length_c   1.000
_cell.angle_alpha   90.00
_cell.angle_beta   90.00
_cell.angle_gamma   90.00
#
_symmetry.space_group_name_H-M   'P 1'
#
loop_
_entity.id
_entity.type
_entity.pdbx_description
1 polymer ?
#
loop_
_entity_poly.entity_id
_entity_poly.type
_entity_poly.pdbx_seq_one_letter_code
_entity_poly.pdbx_strand_id
1 'polypeptide(L)'
;MLAAWATACSSRPHLTDPAEPLAPIGERIDALTHKHNIRVGLFTADLGSGRTLEYRADDMFAMCSTFKTYAAARVLRGCERGELALSDQVFISPAGVVANSPVTEPRAGHAMALGELCAAALQRSDNTAANLLLITIGGPPEITAFARSIGDDKTRLDRWELELNSALPGDPRDTSTPRALAGGYQNLLAGSALGAASRQQLEDWMRANATSSMRAGPPEAWTSADKTGTGDYGSTNDIGIAYGPDGRKVLLGIMTRSAADDPKAQALRPVIGELTTQVVGSLISPS
;
A
#
# COMPACT_ATOMS: atom_id res chain seq x y z
N MET A 1 -7.33 10.43 -81.20
CA MET A 1 -6.55 10.52 -79.96
C MET A 1 -7.48 11.06 -78.89
N LEU A 2 -7.99 10.18 -78.07
CA LEU A 2 -8.88 10.54 -76.93
C LEU A 2 -8.05 10.42 -75.69
N ALA A 3 -7.87 11.56 -74.94
CA ALA A 3 -7.20 11.61 -73.70
C ALA A 3 -8.20 11.30 -72.57
N ALA A 4 -7.93 10.25 -71.81
CA ALA A 4 -8.69 9.88 -70.62
C ALA A 4 -8.16 10.65 -69.38
N TRP A 5 -9.03 11.38 -68.74
CA TRP A 5 -8.77 12.05 -67.49
C TRP A 5 -9.04 11.07 -66.30
N ALA A 6 -8.00 10.70 -65.57
CA ALA A 6 -8.15 9.92 -64.31
C ALA A 6 -8.50 10.85 -63.19
N THR A 7 -9.68 10.66 -62.61
CA THR A 7 -10.14 11.34 -61.39
C THR A 7 -9.50 10.66 -60.17
N ALA A 8 -8.58 11.35 -59.52
CA ALA A 8 -8.02 10.88 -58.25
C ALA A 8 -9.06 11.06 -57.12
N CYS A 9 -9.51 9.95 -56.58
CA CYS A 9 -10.35 9.93 -55.38
C CYS A 9 -9.47 10.20 -54.17
N SER A 10 -9.56 11.42 -53.61
CA SER A 10 -8.92 11.79 -52.34
C SER A 10 -9.71 11.17 -51.20
N SER A 11 -9.16 10.16 -50.56
CA SER A 11 -9.68 9.61 -49.29
C SER A 11 -9.45 10.62 -48.20
N ARG A 12 -10.52 11.20 -47.66
CA ARG A 12 -10.50 12.01 -46.44
C ARG A 12 -10.05 11.14 -45.26
N PRO A 13 -9.16 11.62 -44.37
CA PRO A 13 -8.85 10.89 -43.15
C PRO A 13 -10.12 10.79 -42.33
N HIS A 14 -10.45 9.59 -41.88
CA HIS A 14 -11.47 9.33 -40.87
C HIS A 14 -11.10 10.13 -39.60
N LEU A 15 -11.92 11.11 -39.24
CA LEU A 15 -11.92 11.68 -37.90
C LEU A 15 -12.26 10.52 -36.95
N THR A 16 -11.35 10.21 -36.06
CA THR A 16 -11.62 9.28 -34.96
C THR A 16 -12.82 9.78 -34.17
N ASP A 17 -13.84 8.94 -34.03
CA ASP A 17 -14.99 9.22 -33.17
C ASP A 17 -14.50 9.71 -31.81
N PRO A 18 -15.16 10.69 -31.19
CA PRO A 18 -14.85 11.11 -29.83
C PRO A 18 -14.91 9.87 -28.94
N ALA A 19 -13.84 9.62 -28.18
CA ALA A 19 -13.77 8.49 -27.28
C ALA A 19 -15.03 8.48 -26.41
N GLU A 20 -15.73 7.33 -26.33
CA GLU A 20 -16.88 7.19 -25.45
C GLU A 20 -16.52 7.61 -24.03
N PRO A 21 -17.39 8.36 -23.31
CA PRO A 21 -17.12 8.77 -21.97
C PRO A 21 -16.88 7.53 -21.09
N LEU A 22 -15.77 7.52 -20.35
CA LEU A 22 -15.45 6.41 -19.45
C LEU A 22 -16.60 6.19 -18.45
N ALA A 23 -16.98 4.92 -18.26
CA ALA A 23 -17.95 4.55 -17.25
C ALA A 23 -17.57 5.10 -15.86
N PRO A 24 -18.54 5.41 -14.99
CA PRO A 24 -18.27 5.83 -13.62
C PRO A 24 -17.30 4.91 -12.91
N ILE A 25 -16.44 5.44 -12.06
CA ILE A 25 -15.37 4.66 -11.42
C ILE A 25 -15.91 3.43 -10.66
N GLY A 26 -17.08 3.54 -10.04
CA GLY A 26 -17.73 2.44 -9.35
C GLY A 26 -18.00 1.25 -10.28
N GLU A 27 -18.62 1.50 -11.44
CA GLU A 27 -18.91 0.47 -12.45
C GLU A 27 -17.64 -0.20 -12.97
N ARG A 28 -16.57 0.55 -13.13
CA ARG A 28 -15.26 0.01 -13.57
C ARG A 28 -14.64 -0.89 -12.51
N ILE A 29 -14.76 -0.52 -11.21
CA ILE A 29 -14.33 -1.38 -10.10
C ILE A 29 -15.19 -2.62 -10.02
N ASP A 30 -16.52 -2.50 -10.18
CA ASP A 30 -17.43 -3.65 -10.23
C ASP A 30 -17.04 -4.63 -11.36
N ALA A 31 -16.73 -4.12 -12.54
CA ALA A 31 -16.27 -4.96 -13.65
C ALA A 31 -14.96 -5.72 -13.30
N LEU A 32 -14.01 -5.08 -12.60
CA LEU A 32 -12.79 -5.75 -12.14
C LEU A 32 -13.09 -6.79 -11.05
N THR A 33 -14.01 -6.51 -10.10
CA THR A 33 -14.37 -7.46 -9.07
C THR A 33 -14.99 -8.73 -9.66
N HIS A 34 -15.87 -8.58 -10.68
CA HIS A 34 -16.44 -9.70 -11.40
C HIS A 34 -15.41 -10.46 -12.25
N LYS A 35 -14.62 -9.72 -13.06
CA LYS A 35 -13.60 -10.30 -13.93
C LYS A 35 -12.60 -11.19 -13.19
N HIS A 36 -12.16 -10.76 -12.02
CA HIS A 36 -11.13 -11.44 -11.25
C HIS A 36 -11.68 -12.28 -10.08
N ASN A 37 -13.00 -12.31 -9.87
CA ASN A 37 -13.66 -12.97 -8.74
C ASN A 37 -13.04 -12.57 -7.39
N ILE A 38 -13.04 -11.27 -7.09
CA ILE A 38 -12.39 -10.68 -5.92
C ILE A 38 -13.33 -9.78 -5.12
N ARG A 39 -12.91 -9.46 -3.91
CA ARG A 39 -13.45 -8.35 -3.12
C ARG A 39 -12.42 -7.23 -3.12
N VAL A 40 -12.89 -6.01 -3.31
CA VAL A 40 -12.08 -4.78 -3.29
C VAL A 40 -12.63 -3.85 -2.24
N GLY A 41 -11.75 -3.26 -1.47
CA GLY A 41 -11.99 -2.08 -0.65
C GLY A 41 -11.01 -0.98 -1.06
N LEU A 42 -11.50 0.23 -1.24
CA LEU A 42 -10.68 1.34 -1.73
C LEU A 42 -11.08 2.65 -1.04
N PHE A 43 -10.07 3.38 -0.59
CA PHE A 43 -10.14 4.78 -0.23
C PHE A 43 -8.99 5.53 -0.88
N THR A 44 -9.28 6.58 -1.61
CA THR A 44 -8.25 7.40 -2.25
C THR A 44 -8.62 8.88 -2.19
N ALA A 45 -7.60 9.74 -2.11
CA ALA A 45 -7.77 11.18 -2.04
C ALA A 45 -6.66 11.92 -2.80
N ASP A 46 -7.03 12.89 -3.60
CA ASP A 46 -6.10 13.90 -4.07
C ASP A 46 -5.87 14.89 -2.91
N LEU A 47 -4.66 14.88 -2.35
CA LEU A 47 -4.31 15.68 -1.18
C LEU A 47 -4.23 17.19 -1.48
N GLY A 48 -4.18 17.59 -2.74
CA GLY A 48 -4.19 18.99 -3.16
C GLY A 48 -5.60 19.57 -3.25
N SER A 49 -6.53 18.86 -3.90
CA SER A 49 -7.90 19.29 -4.11
C SER A 49 -8.88 18.84 -3.02
N GLY A 50 -8.53 17.81 -2.26
CA GLY A 50 -9.42 17.17 -1.29
C GLY A 50 -10.48 16.24 -1.93
N ARG A 51 -10.45 16.02 -3.25
CA ARG A 51 -11.37 15.07 -3.92
C ARG A 51 -11.07 13.64 -3.45
N THR A 52 -12.12 12.89 -3.15
CA THR A 52 -12.01 11.47 -2.74
C THR A 52 -12.75 10.56 -3.69
N LEU A 53 -12.29 9.32 -3.80
CA LEU A 53 -13.01 8.21 -4.39
C LEU A 53 -13.03 7.06 -3.39
N GLU A 54 -14.17 6.43 -3.25
CA GLU A 54 -14.42 5.40 -2.25
C GLU A 54 -15.17 4.24 -2.86
N TYR A 55 -14.76 3.02 -2.48
CA TYR A 55 -15.48 1.80 -2.82
C TYR A 55 -15.30 0.82 -1.68
N ARG A 56 -16.40 0.49 -0.96
CA ARG A 56 -16.36 -0.37 0.22
C ARG A 56 -15.24 0.03 1.21
N ALA A 57 -15.05 1.33 1.37
CA ALA A 57 -13.93 1.91 2.10
C ALA A 57 -13.93 1.57 3.60
N ASP A 58 -15.07 1.16 4.14
CA ASP A 58 -15.28 0.82 5.55
C ASP A 58 -15.43 -0.70 5.80
N ASP A 59 -15.32 -1.53 4.76
CA ASP A 59 -15.26 -2.98 4.92
C ASP A 59 -13.92 -3.39 5.57
N MET A 60 -13.96 -4.44 6.42
CA MET A 60 -12.78 -4.97 7.08
C MET A 60 -12.01 -5.93 6.17
N PHE A 61 -10.69 -5.74 6.10
CA PHE A 61 -9.74 -6.60 5.39
C PHE A 61 -8.58 -6.95 6.30
N ALA A 62 -8.00 -8.15 6.11
CA ALA A 62 -6.72 -8.50 6.73
C ALA A 62 -5.64 -7.54 6.20
N MET A 63 -4.95 -6.83 7.10
CA MET A 63 -3.96 -5.83 6.68
C MET A 63 -2.62 -6.42 6.29
N CYS A 64 -2.32 -7.64 6.72
CA CYS A 64 -1.05 -8.31 6.45
C CYS A 64 0.14 -7.38 6.76
N SER A 65 1.19 -7.42 5.97
CA SER A 65 2.42 -6.61 6.19
C SER A 65 2.25 -5.09 6.11
N THR A 66 1.07 -4.53 5.84
CA THR A 66 0.90 -3.06 5.84
C THR A 66 1.09 -2.46 7.25
N PHE A 67 0.87 -3.22 8.33
CA PHE A 67 1.15 -2.76 9.70
C PHE A 67 2.61 -2.33 9.92
N LYS A 68 3.56 -2.81 9.11
CA LYS A 68 5.00 -2.52 9.26
C LYS A 68 5.32 -1.02 9.17
N THR A 69 4.48 -0.26 8.46
CA THR A 69 4.57 1.21 8.46
C THR A 69 4.28 1.79 9.83
N TYR A 70 3.25 1.28 10.53
CA TYR A 70 2.97 1.71 11.91
C TYR A 70 4.07 1.28 12.88
N ALA A 71 4.66 0.10 12.70
CA ALA A 71 5.78 -0.36 13.54
C ALA A 71 6.99 0.57 13.39
N ALA A 72 7.41 0.88 12.17
CA ALA A 72 8.52 1.80 11.92
C ALA A 72 8.20 3.23 12.40
N ALA A 73 6.97 3.71 12.20
CA ALA A 73 6.53 5.01 12.68
C ALA A 73 6.50 5.08 14.23
N ARG A 74 6.10 4.00 14.92
CA ARG A 74 6.14 3.92 16.38
C ARG A 74 7.57 3.96 16.92
N VAL A 75 8.51 3.30 16.22
CA VAL A 75 9.94 3.42 16.53
C VAL A 75 10.41 4.87 16.39
N LEU A 76 10.13 5.53 15.26
CA LEU A 76 10.50 6.93 15.03
C LEU A 76 9.92 7.85 16.09
N ARG A 77 8.68 7.63 16.54
CA ARG A 77 8.08 8.37 17.65
C ARG A 77 8.82 8.13 18.97
N GLY A 78 9.30 6.90 19.21
CA GLY A 78 10.16 6.59 20.36
C GLY A 78 11.48 7.36 20.30
N CYS A 79 12.07 7.48 19.11
CA CYS A 79 13.28 8.27 18.91
C CYS A 79 13.04 9.78 19.19
N GLU A 80 11.92 10.33 18.73
CA GLU A 80 11.54 11.73 19.02
C GLU A 80 11.39 12.01 20.51
N ARG A 81 11.01 11.00 21.30
CA ARG A 81 10.87 11.10 22.76
C ARG A 81 12.16 10.77 23.53
N GLY A 82 13.22 10.38 22.83
CA GLY A 82 14.46 9.92 23.45
C GLY A 82 14.35 8.56 24.15
N GLU A 83 13.30 7.79 23.88
CA GLU A 83 13.08 6.43 24.39
C GLU A 83 13.91 5.40 23.63
N LEU A 84 14.20 5.65 22.35
CA LEU A 84 14.91 4.79 21.40
C LEU A 84 15.91 5.61 20.58
N ALA A 85 16.88 4.93 19.98
CA ALA A 85 17.74 5.50 18.95
C ALA A 85 17.78 4.58 17.72
N LEU A 86 17.80 5.15 16.50
CA LEU A 86 17.92 4.34 15.28
C LEU A 86 19.23 3.55 15.22
N SER A 87 20.25 3.94 16.00
CA SER A 87 21.53 3.24 16.15
C SER A 87 21.49 2.09 17.17
N ASP A 88 20.41 1.93 17.95
CA ASP A 88 20.30 0.85 18.94
C ASP A 88 20.46 -0.50 18.24
N GLN A 89 21.30 -1.37 18.84
CA GLN A 89 21.63 -2.66 18.28
C GLN A 89 20.68 -3.74 18.77
N VAL A 90 20.04 -4.43 17.84
CA VAL A 90 19.08 -5.51 18.10
C VAL A 90 19.68 -6.82 17.59
N PHE A 91 19.84 -7.81 18.48
CA PHE A 91 20.39 -9.12 18.13
C PHE A 91 19.36 -9.97 17.39
N ILE A 92 19.77 -10.54 16.27
CA ILE A 92 18.96 -11.46 15.46
C ILE A 92 19.26 -12.90 15.93
N SER A 93 18.41 -13.42 16.79
CA SER A 93 18.54 -14.83 17.21
C SER A 93 18.32 -15.76 16.04
N PRO A 94 19.22 -16.74 15.76
CA PRO A 94 18.99 -17.74 14.71
C PRO A 94 17.67 -18.51 14.88
N ALA A 95 17.29 -18.78 16.14
CA ALA A 95 16.03 -19.47 16.45
C ALA A 95 14.78 -18.60 16.25
N GLY A 96 14.93 -17.29 16.10
CA GLY A 96 13.83 -16.33 15.90
C GLY A 96 13.64 -15.93 14.43
N VAL A 97 14.45 -16.48 13.51
CA VAL A 97 14.30 -16.18 12.07
C VAL A 97 13.08 -16.92 11.53
N VAL A 98 12.19 -16.17 10.87
CA VAL A 98 10.98 -16.70 10.24
C VAL A 98 11.06 -16.55 8.72
N ALA A 99 10.22 -17.28 7.99
CA ALA A 99 10.19 -17.23 6.52
C ALA A 99 9.97 -15.81 5.97
N ASN A 100 10.44 -15.55 4.74
CA ASN A 100 10.41 -14.24 4.07
C ASN A 100 11.16 -13.14 4.84
N SER A 101 12.40 -13.43 5.21
CA SER A 101 13.31 -12.54 5.94
C SER A 101 14.62 -12.31 5.17
N PRO A 102 14.55 -11.73 3.94
CA PRO A 102 15.70 -11.70 3.01
C PRO A 102 16.86 -10.82 3.47
N VAL A 103 16.64 -9.92 4.43
CA VAL A 103 17.68 -9.03 4.96
C VAL A 103 18.22 -9.55 6.29
N THR A 104 17.35 -10.04 7.17
CA THR A 104 17.71 -10.46 8.52
C THR A 104 18.22 -11.91 8.57
N GLU A 105 17.70 -12.82 7.72
CA GLU A 105 18.14 -14.22 7.69
C GLU A 105 19.65 -14.37 7.45
N PRO A 106 20.28 -13.68 6.47
CA PRO A 106 21.74 -13.73 6.30
C PRO A 106 22.53 -13.10 7.46
N ARG A 107 21.87 -12.37 8.34
CA ARG A 107 22.44 -11.71 9.51
C ARG A 107 22.14 -12.44 10.83
N ALA A 108 21.58 -13.63 10.78
CA ALA A 108 21.30 -14.45 11.96
C ALA A 108 22.58 -14.67 12.79
N GLY A 109 22.50 -14.49 14.10
CA GLY A 109 23.64 -14.54 15.02
C GLY A 109 24.42 -13.22 15.15
N HIS A 110 24.00 -12.16 14.47
CA HIS A 110 24.60 -10.83 14.55
C HIS A 110 23.57 -9.78 15.01
N ALA A 111 24.04 -8.58 15.33
CA ALA A 111 23.15 -7.46 15.60
C ALA A 111 22.95 -6.59 14.35
N MET A 112 21.78 -5.94 14.27
CA MET A 112 21.48 -4.89 13.29
C MET A 112 21.00 -3.65 14.02
N ALA A 113 21.26 -2.47 13.45
CA ALA A 113 20.72 -1.24 13.97
C ALA A 113 19.19 -1.19 13.81
N LEU A 114 18.49 -0.58 14.75
CA LEU A 114 17.02 -0.45 14.73
C LEU A 114 16.53 0.24 13.45
N GLY A 115 17.27 1.24 12.95
CA GLY A 115 16.97 1.89 11.67
C GLY A 115 17.11 0.96 10.46
N GLU A 116 18.09 0.03 10.47
CA GLU A 116 18.24 -0.98 9.42
C GLU A 116 17.07 -1.99 9.44
N LEU A 117 16.57 -2.34 10.63
CA LEU A 117 15.39 -3.20 10.77
C LEU A 117 14.13 -2.51 10.24
N CYS A 118 13.94 -1.21 10.54
CA CYS A 118 12.84 -0.43 9.95
C CYS A 118 12.91 -0.43 8.42
N ALA A 119 14.11 -0.16 7.86
CA ALA A 119 14.32 -0.20 6.42
C ALA A 119 14.04 -1.59 5.83
N ALA A 120 14.52 -2.67 6.44
CA ALA A 120 14.27 -4.05 5.99
C ALA A 120 12.78 -4.40 5.98
N ALA A 121 12.05 -4.05 7.05
CA ALA A 121 10.61 -4.28 7.17
C ALA A 121 9.81 -3.52 6.11
N LEU A 122 10.20 -2.29 5.77
CA LEU A 122 9.48 -1.46 4.81
C LEU A 122 9.86 -1.74 3.35
N GLN A 123 11.17 -1.88 3.07
CA GLN A 123 11.67 -1.99 1.70
C GLN A 123 11.57 -3.41 1.13
N ARG A 124 11.76 -4.42 1.97
CA ARG A 124 11.78 -5.85 1.57
C ARG A 124 10.67 -6.67 2.22
N SER A 125 9.84 -6.01 3.03
CA SER A 125 8.80 -6.67 3.82
C SER A 125 9.33 -7.79 4.73
N ASP A 126 10.56 -7.66 5.24
CA ASP A 126 11.25 -8.65 6.07
C ASP A 126 10.44 -8.95 7.34
N ASN A 127 10.10 -10.23 7.55
CA ASN A 127 9.20 -10.63 8.64
C ASN A 127 9.91 -10.73 9.98
N THR A 128 11.15 -11.20 10.01
CA THR A 128 11.95 -11.21 11.25
C THR A 128 12.25 -9.80 11.69
N ALA A 129 12.58 -8.89 10.77
CA ALA A 129 12.73 -7.48 11.10
C ALA A 129 11.45 -6.92 11.73
N ALA A 130 10.29 -7.22 11.16
CA ALA A 130 9.01 -6.78 11.71
C ALA A 130 8.75 -7.32 13.13
N ASN A 131 9.02 -8.61 13.39
CA ASN A 131 8.90 -9.18 14.72
C ASN A 131 9.87 -8.52 15.72
N LEU A 132 11.10 -8.22 15.31
CA LEU A 132 12.07 -7.52 16.15
C LEU A 132 11.62 -6.07 16.47
N LEU A 133 11.02 -5.36 15.50
CA LEU A 133 10.38 -4.07 15.75
C LEU A 133 9.23 -4.21 16.76
N LEU A 134 8.35 -5.21 16.58
CA LEU A 134 7.27 -5.47 17.53
C LEU A 134 7.81 -5.74 18.95
N ILE A 135 8.86 -6.57 19.09
CA ILE A 135 9.52 -6.81 20.39
C ILE A 135 10.00 -5.49 20.99
N THR A 136 10.66 -4.66 20.18
CA THR A 136 11.23 -3.38 20.65
C THR A 136 10.17 -2.41 21.16
N ILE A 137 8.99 -2.38 20.53
CA ILE A 137 7.92 -1.44 20.90
C ILE A 137 6.92 -2.00 21.92
N GLY A 138 7.00 -3.27 22.31
CA GLY A 138 6.12 -3.89 23.32
C GLY A 138 5.04 -4.84 22.79
N GLY A 139 5.16 -5.27 21.52
CA GLY A 139 4.32 -6.30 20.90
C GLY A 139 3.16 -5.79 20.05
N PRO A 140 2.37 -6.71 19.47
CA PRO A 140 1.26 -6.37 18.59
C PRO A 140 0.25 -5.36 19.16
N PRO A 141 -0.15 -5.38 20.44
CA PRO A 141 -1.09 -4.39 21.00
C PRO A 141 -0.61 -2.94 20.87
N GLU A 142 0.71 -2.71 20.87
CA GLU A 142 1.27 -1.36 20.69
C GLU A 142 0.99 -0.78 19.30
N ILE A 143 0.85 -1.61 18.27
CA ILE A 143 0.40 -1.16 16.94
C ILE A 143 -1.03 -0.64 17.01
N THR A 144 -1.91 -1.37 17.71
CA THR A 144 -3.30 -0.94 17.93
C THR A 144 -3.35 0.38 18.71
N ALA A 145 -2.59 0.50 19.80
CA ALA A 145 -2.51 1.72 20.61
C ALA A 145 -1.94 2.90 19.80
N PHE A 146 -0.90 2.66 19.00
CA PHE A 146 -0.32 3.66 18.12
C PHE A 146 -1.30 4.13 17.07
N ALA A 147 -2.02 3.21 16.41
CA ALA A 147 -3.08 3.54 15.45
C ALA A 147 -4.10 4.51 16.07
N ARG A 148 -4.61 4.21 17.28
CA ARG A 148 -5.55 5.09 18.01
C ARG A 148 -4.94 6.48 18.26
N SER A 149 -3.65 6.53 18.60
CA SER A 149 -2.94 7.79 18.90
C SER A 149 -2.79 8.72 17.70
N ILE A 150 -2.93 8.20 16.49
CA ILE A 150 -2.83 8.94 15.22
C ILE A 150 -4.18 9.08 14.49
N GLY A 151 -5.29 8.75 15.16
CA GLY A 151 -6.65 8.93 14.64
C GLY A 151 -7.20 7.76 13.81
N ASP A 152 -6.53 6.61 13.78
CA ASP A 152 -7.03 5.38 13.17
C ASP A 152 -7.76 4.53 14.24
N ASP A 153 -9.08 4.53 14.19
CA ASP A 153 -9.95 3.86 15.17
C ASP A 153 -10.30 2.41 14.82
N LYS A 154 -9.87 1.91 13.65
CA LYS A 154 -10.23 0.59 13.14
C LYS A 154 -9.07 -0.42 13.18
N THR A 155 -7.88 0.00 12.80
CA THR A 155 -6.71 -0.90 12.74
C THR A 155 -6.45 -1.59 14.06
N ARG A 156 -6.29 -2.90 14.02
CA ARG A 156 -5.85 -3.71 15.17
C ARG A 156 -4.84 -4.77 14.73
N LEU A 157 -3.83 -4.99 15.54
CA LEU A 157 -2.87 -6.06 15.39
C LEU A 157 -2.92 -6.93 16.64
N ASP A 158 -3.07 -8.24 16.46
CA ASP A 158 -3.26 -9.20 17.53
C ASP A 158 -2.16 -10.26 17.56
N ARG A 159 -1.57 -10.57 16.40
CA ARG A 159 -0.62 -11.68 16.21
C ARG A 159 0.71 -11.20 15.66
N TRP A 160 1.66 -12.10 15.68
CA TRP A 160 3.02 -11.91 15.17
C TRP A 160 3.12 -12.36 13.70
N GLU A 161 4.20 -11.99 13.01
CA GLU A 161 4.55 -12.64 11.76
C GLU A 161 4.98 -14.09 12.08
N LEU A 162 4.46 -15.13 11.38
CA LEU A 162 3.68 -15.13 10.13
C LEU A 162 2.16 -15.26 10.34
N GLU A 163 1.71 -15.54 11.55
CA GLU A 163 0.34 -15.94 11.88
C GLU A 163 -0.70 -14.88 11.47
N LEU A 164 -0.33 -13.60 11.53
CA LEU A 164 -1.20 -12.48 11.15
C LEU A 164 -1.62 -12.53 9.67
N ASN A 165 -0.90 -13.29 8.83
CA ASN A 165 -1.17 -13.41 7.39
C ASN A 165 -2.18 -14.51 7.04
N SER A 166 -2.72 -15.25 8.02
CA SER A 166 -3.76 -16.28 7.78
C SER A 166 -5.04 -15.72 7.16
N ALA A 167 -5.30 -14.43 7.33
CA ALA A 167 -6.35 -13.65 6.65
C ALA A 167 -7.71 -14.35 6.58
N LEU A 168 -8.07 -15.14 7.61
CA LEU A 168 -9.30 -15.93 7.66
C LEU A 168 -10.52 -15.04 7.43
N PRO A 169 -11.42 -15.39 6.49
CA PRO A 169 -12.64 -14.66 6.25
C PRO A 169 -13.49 -14.54 7.52
N GLY A 170 -13.85 -13.30 7.90
CA GLY A 170 -14.64 -13.03 9.10
C GLY A 170 -13.87 -12.98 10.43
N ASP A 171 -12.57 -13.28 10.42
CA ASP A 171 -11.73 -13.09 11.61
C ASP A 171 -11.45 -11.60 11.80
N PRO A 172 -11.78 -10.99 12.95
CA PRO A 172 -11.52 -9.57 13.19
C PRO A 172 -10.05 -9.25 13.53
N ARG A 173 -9.21 -10.28 13.80
CA ARG A 173 -7.81 -10.08 14.18
C ARG A 173 -6.99 -9.60 12.98
N ASP A 174 -6.02 -8.73 13.24
CA ASP A 174 -5.05 -8.22 12.27
C ASP A 174 -5.69 -7.55 11.06
N THR A 175 -6.77 -6.80 11.31
CA THR A 175 -7.58 -6.17 10.26
C THR A 175 -7.60 -4.64 10.36
N SER A 176 -7.94 -4.02 9.25
CA SER A 176 -8.26 -2.61 9.12
C SER A 176 -9.29 -2.38 8.02
N THR A 177 -9.71 -1.14 7.85
CA THR A 177 -10.47 -0.70 6.68
C THR A 177 -9.59 0.14 5.74
N PRO A 178 -9.87 0.17 4.43
CA PRO A 178 -9.15 1.04 3.49
C PRO A 178 -9.09 2.50 3.93
N ARG A 179 -10.21 3.05 4.41
CA ARG A 179 -10.29 4.43 4.90
C ARG A 179 -9.40 4.66 6.11
N ALA A 180 -9.49 3.82 7.12
CA ALA A 180 -8.78 4.02 8.37
C ALA A 180 -7.26 3.90 8.17
N LEU A 181 -6.84 2.85 7.46
CA LEU A 181 -5.42 2.62 7.21
C LEU A 181 -4.81 3.70 6.31
N ALA A 182 -5.51 4.12 5.23
CA ALA A 182 -5.08 5.23 4.40
C ALA A 182 -5.00 6.54 5.18
N GLY A 183 -6.00 6.85 6.02
CA GLY A 183 -6.00 8.02 6.89
C GLY A 183 -4.82 8.03 7.87
N GLY A 184 -4.50 6.88 8.46
CA GLY A 184 -3.31 6.72 9.30
C GLY A 184 -2.02 7.00 8.55
N TYR A 185 -1.86 6.47 7.33
CA TYR A 185 -0.71 6.77 6.47
C TYR A 185 -0.65 8.23 6.06
N GLN A 186 -1.79 8.87 5.76
CA GLN A 186 -1.84 10.30 5.50
C GLN A 186 -1.32 11.11 6.70
N ASN A 187 -1.73 10.76 7.92
CA ASN A 187 -1.28 11.43 9.14
C ASN A 187 0.22 11.26 9.38
N LEU A 188 0.78 10.10 9.01
CA LEU A 188 2.21 9.82 9.11
C LEU A 188 3.06 10.52 8.05
N LEU A 189 2.61 10.56 6.77
CA LEU A 189 3.40 11.02 5.64
C LEU A 189 3.12 12.48 5.24
N ALA A 190 1.94 13.01 5.56
CA ALA A 190 1.53 14.35 5.18
C ALA A 190 0.92 15.18 6.32
N GLY A 191 0.62 14.54 7.46
CA GLY A 191 0.04 15.19 8.63
C GLY A 191 1.08 15.53 9.70
N SER A 192 0.62 15.57 10.96
CA SER A 192 1.40 15.97 12.14
C SER A 192 1.71 14.82 13.11
N ALA A 193 1.45 13.57 12.71
CA ALA A 193 1.68 12.42 13.58
C ALA A 193 3.17 12.19 13.91
N LEU A 194 4.08 12.66 13.06
CA LEU A 194 5.53 12.64 13.26
C LEU A 194 6.12 14.03 13.03
N GLY A 195 7.22 14.35 13.69
CA GLY A 195 8.04 15.51 13.39
C GLY A 195 8.61 15.45 11.96
N ALA A 196 9.04 16.59 11.42
CA ALA A 196 9.46 16.70 10.03
C ALA A 196 10.58 15.73 9.64
N ALA A 197 11.60 15.55 10.50
CA ALA A 197 12.73 14.65 10.22
C ALA A 197 12.30 13.18 10.22
N SER A 198 11.48 12.74 11.19
CA SER A 198 10.96 11.37 11.26
C SER A 198 10.01 11.06 10.11
N ARG A 199 9.17 12.01 9.74
CA ARG A 199 8.27 11.88 8.58
C ARG A 199 9.06 11.71 7.28
N GLN A 200 10.10 12.51 7.06
CA GLN A 200 10.98 12.37 5.90
C GLN A 200 11.68 11.02 5.90
N GLN A 201 12.22 10.59 7.05
CA GLN A 201 12.89 9.28 7.17
C GLN A 201 11.92 8.12 6.86
N LEU A 202 10.67 8.19 7.33
CA LEU A 202 9.65 7.18 7.03
C LEU A 202 9.34 7.17 5.52
N GLU A 203 9.14 8.34 4.93
CA GLU A 203 8.87 8.50 3.50
C GLU A 203 10.03 7.93 2.66
N ASP A 204 11.29 8.23 3.02
CA ASP A 204 12.48 7.74 2.30
C ASP A 204 12.55 6.21 2.32
N TRP A 205 12.29 5.58 3.47
CA TRP A 205 12.22 4.12 3.54
C TRP A 205 11.11 3.55 2.65
N MET A 206 9.92 4.14 2.67
CA MET A 206 8.78 3.68 1.88
C MET A 206 8.96 3.93 0.38
N ARG A 207 9.65 5.00 -0.03
CA ARG A 207 10.01 5.25 -1.43
C ARG A 207 10.93 4.17 -1.98
N ALA A 208 11.79 3.60 -1.16
CA ALA A 208 12.67 2.50 -1.51
C ALA A 208 12.01 1.11 -1.44
N ASN A 209 10.68 1.02 -1.26
CA ASN A 209 9.94 -0.24 -1.28
C ASN A 209 10.16 -0.99 -2.60
N ALA A 210 10.73 -2.19 -2.54
CA ALA A 210 10.99 -3.05 -3.69
C ALA A 210 9.81 -4.00 -4.02
N THR A 211 8.74 -3.98 -3.21
CA THR A 211 7.58 -4.88 -3.34
C THR A 211 6.33 -4.19 -3.86
N SER A 212 6.39 -2.88 -4.16
CA SER A 212 5.26 -2.07 -4.60
C SER A 212 4.48 -2.71 -5.75
N SER A 213 3.17 -2.74 -5.61
CA SER A 213 2.25 -3.16 -6.67
C SER A 213 1.57 -1.95 -7.34
N MET A 214 1.36 -0.87 -6.56
CA MET A 214 0.72 0.33 -7.09
C MET A 214 1.58 1.08 -8.12
N ARG A 215 2.91 0.95 -8.10
CA ARG A 215 3.81 1.58 -9.09
C ARG A 215 3.56 1.16 -10.52
N ALA A 216 2.93 0.01 -10.74
CA ALA A 216 2.56 -0.45 -12.08
C ALA A 216 1.36 0.31 -12.67
N GLY A 217 0.65 1.11 -11.89
CA GLY A 217 -0.60 1.74 -12.29
C GLY A 217 -0.52 3.19 -12.75
N PRO A 218 0.20 4.09 -12.08
CA PRO A 218 0.26 5.50 -12.48
C PRO A 218 1.00 5.69 -13.81
N PRO A 219 0.79 6.83 -14.49
CA PRO A 219 1.59 7.20 -15.65
C PRO A 219 3.10 7.20 -15.36
N GLU A 220 3.90 7.05 -16.41
CA GLU A 220 5.36 7.20 -16.32
C GLU A 220 5.74 8.50 -15.61
N ALA A 221 6.85 8.50 -14.87
CA ALA A 221 7.34 9.59 -14.02
C ALA A 221 6.63 9.78 -12.66
N TRP A 222 5.59 9.01 -12.34
CA TRP A 222 5.07 8.96 -10.97
C TRP A 222 5.97 8.09 -10.08
N THR A 223 6.07 8.47 -8.83
CA THR A 223 6.75 7.68 -7.78
C THR A 223 5.77 7.38 -6.64
N SER A 224 6.13 6.48 -5.74
CA SER A 224 5.29 6.21 -4.56
C SER A 224 6.12 6.05 -3.30
N ALA A 225 5.52 6.36 -2.16
CA ALA A 225 5.92 5.90 -0.84
C ALA A 225 4.78 5.00 -0.34
N ASP A 226 5.00 3.68 -0.37
CA ASP A 226 3.95 2.70 -0.14
C ASP A 226 4.43 1.48 0.64
N LYS A 227 3.48 0.74 1.19
CA LYS A 227 3.72 -0.57 1.82
C LYS A 227 2.68 -1.58 1.37
N THR A 228 3.18 -2.69 0.85
CA THR A 228 2.36 -3.84 0.46
C THR A 228 2.04 -4.76 1.63
N GLY A 229 0.95 -5.50 1.50
CA GLY A 229 0.60 -6.63 2.35
C GLY A 229 0.12 -7.81 1.52
N THR A 230 0.53 -9.03 1.87
CA THR A 230 0.08 -10.26 1.20
C THR A 230 -0.15 -11.34 2.25
N GLY A 231 -1.25 -12.07 2.13
CA GLY A 231 -1.64 -13.17 3.02
C GLY A 231 -2.47 -14.21 2.30
N ASP A 232 -2.99 -15.17 3.05
CA ASP A 232 -3.86 -16.22 2.54
C ASP A 232 -5.15 -15.64 1.95
N TYR A 233 -5.95 -16.48 1.30
CA TYR A 233 -7.17 -16.10 0.57
C TYR A 233 -6.94 -15.01 -0.49
N GLY A 234 -5.75 -14.95 -1.09
CA GLY A 234 -5.38 -13.95 -2.08
C GLY A 234 -5.35 -12.52 -1.53
N SER A 235 -5.31 -12.36 -0.20
CA SER A 235 -5.25 -11.04 0.43
C SER A 235 -4.04 -10.28 -0.09
N THR A 236 -4.30 -9.12 -0.72
CA THR A 236 -3.26 -8.31 -1.35
C THR A 236 -3.63 -6.84 -1.19
N ASN A 237 -2.73 -6.11 -0.55
CA ASN A 237 -2.95 -4.72 -0.19
C ASN A 237 -1.78 -3.87 -0.66
N ASP A 238 -2.06 -2.59 -0.93
CA ASP A 238 -1.02 -1.59 -1.12
C ASP A 238 -1.54 -0.23 -0.65
N ILE A 239 -0.84 0.38 0.31
CA ILE A 239 -1.25 1.62 0.97
C ILE A 239 -0.11 2.62 0.90
N GLY A 240 -0.38 3.84 0.48
CA GLY A 240 0.66 4.86 0.40
C GLY A 240 0.23 6.13 -0.31
N ILE A 241 1.21 6.94 -0.68
CA ILE A 241 1.03 8.14 -1.48
C ILE A 241 1.76 7.99 -2.81
N ALA A 242 1.05 8.21 -3.91
CA ALA A 242 1.62 8.38 -5.23
C ALA A 242 1.91 9.87 -5.48
N TYR A 243 3.08 10.16 -6.03
CA TYR A 243 3.59 11.51 -6.28
C TYR A 243 3.76 11.75 -7.77
N GLY A 244 2.99 12.69 -8.29
CA GLY A 244 3.08 13.13 -9.69
C GLY A 244 4.22 14.11 -9.93
N PRO A 245 4.66 14.25 -11.20
CA PRO A 245 5.76 15.14 -11.58
C PRO A 245 5.43 16.62 -11.41
N ASP A 246 4.14 16.97 -11.33
CA ASP A 246 3.60 18.32 -11.12
C ASP A 246 3.46 18.68 -9.61
N GLY A 247 4.00 17.84 -8.71
CA GLY A 247 3.87 18.01 -7.27
C GLY A 247 2.56 17.48 -6.68
N ARG A 248 1.68 16.90 -7.50
CA ARG A 248 0.44 16.27 -7.06
C ARG A 248 0.71 15.08 -6.14
N LYS A 249 -0.15 14.91 -5.15
CA LYS A 249 -0.06 13.80 -4.19
C LYS A 249 -1.42 13.11 -4.11
N VAL A 250 -1.45 11.83 -4.43
CA VAL A 250 -2.65 11.00 -4.36
C VAL A 250 -2.46 9.93 -3.29
N LEU A 251 -3.25 10.01 -2.22
CA LEU A 251 -3.33 8.96 -1.21
C LEU A 251 -4.09 7.78 -1.79
N LEU A 252 -3.58 6.58 -1.58
CA LEU A 252 -4.14 5.32 -2.05
C LEU A 252 -4.21 4.31 -0.90
N GLY A 253 -5.39 3.83 -0.60
CA GLY A 253 -5.64 2.69 0.29
C GLY A 253 -6.39 1.62 -0.49
N ILE A 254 -5.67 0.62 -1.01
CA ILE A 254 -6.24 -0.46 -1.82
C ILE A 254 -6.06 -1.76 -1.05
N MET A 255 -7.17 -2.41 -0.70
CA MET A 255 -7.20 -3.69 -0.01
C MET A 255 -8.06 -4.66 -0.80
N THR A 256 -7.53 -5.85 -1.05
CA THR A 256 -8.22 -6.86 -1.86
C THR A 256 -8.09 -8.25 -1.23
N ARG A 257 -9.04 -9.14 -1.58
CA ARG A 257 -8.92 -10.57 -1.36
C ARG A 257 -9.68 -11.35 -2.43
N SER A 258 -9.37 -12.63 -2.60
CA SER A 258 -10.22 -13.52 -3.41
C SER A 258 -11.65 -13.54 -2.86
N ALA A 259 -12.64 -13.63 -3.74
CA ALA A 259 -14.01 -13.95 -3.35
C ALA A 259 -14.23 -15.45 -3.17
N ALA A 260 -13.31 -16.29 -3.66
CA ALA A 260 -13.30 -17.72 -3.40
C ALA A 260 -12.86 -18.01 -1.96
N ASP A 261 -13.44 -19.05 -1.37
CA ASP A 261 -13.06 -19.56 -0.04
C ASP A 261 -11.89 -20.57 -0.20
N ASP A 262 -10.76 -20.07 -0.72
CA ASP A 262 -9.54 -20.84 -0.95
C ASP A 262 -8.34 -20.15 -0.29
N PRO A 263 -7.78 -20.73 0.79
CA PRO A 263 -6.63 -20.15 1.46
C PRO A 263 -5.37 -20.07 0.58
N LYS A 264 -5.30 -20.85 -0.51
CA LYS A 264 -4.18 -20.86 -1.46
C LYS A 264 -4.42 -19.96 -2.68
N ALA A 265 -5.50 -19.17 -2.69
CA ALA A 265 -5.75 -18.23 -3.78
C ALA A 265 -4.54 -17.33 -4.02
N GLN A 266 -4.22 -17.09 -5.29
CA GLN A 266 -3.05 -16.32 -5.70
C GLN A 266 -3.16 -14.86 -5.32
N ALA A 267 -2.01 -14.25 -5.02
CA ALA A 267 -1.91 -12.81 -4.77
C ALA A 267 -2.34 -11.99 -5.98
N LEU A 268 -3.05 -10.90 -5.74
CA LEU A 268 -3.72 -10.05 -6.74
C LEU A 268 -2.89 -8.81 -7.14
N ARG A 269 -1.56 -8.90 -7.13
CA ARG A 269 -0.66 -7.76 -7.41
C ARG A 269 -0.96 -7.04 -8.72
N PRO A 270 -1.21 -7.71 -9.87
CA PRO A 270 -1.57 -7.02 -11.10
C PRO A 270 -2.87 -6.22 -10.99
N VAL A 271 -3.83 -6.72 -10.22
CA VAL A 271 -5.12 -6.03 -9.99
C VAL A 271 -4.93 -4.73 -9.20
N ILE A 272 -3.99 -4.69 -8.24
CA ILE A 272 -3.62 -3.44 -7.55
C ILE A 272 -3.15 -2.39 -8.57
N GLY A 273 -2.30 -2.77 -9.53
CA GLY A 273 -1.86 -1.88 -10.62
C GLY A 273 -3.03 -1.39 -11.48
N GLU A 274 -3.93 -2.28 -11.92
CA GLU A 274 -5.13 -1.91 -12.69
C GLU A 274 -6.02 -0.92 -11.91
N LEU A 275 -6.30 -1.19 -10.63
CA LEU A 275 -7.07 -0.30 -9.76
C LEU A 275 -6.39 1.06 -9.62
N THR A 276 -5.07 1.08 -9.39
CA THR A 276 -4.31 2.33 -9.26
C THR A 276 -4.39 3.16 -10.53
N THR A 277 -4.26 2.55 -11.71
CA THR A 277 -4.43 3.25 -13.00
C THR A 277 -5.78 3.94 -13.07
N GLN A 278 -6.85 3.23 -12.74
CA GLN A 278 -8.21 3.74 -12.87
C GLN A 278 -8.51 4.88 -11.89
N VAL A 279 -8.09 4.74 -10.63
CA VAL A 279 -8.40 5.75 -9.61
C VAL A 279 -7.55 7.00 -9.76
N VAL A 280 -6.25 6.86 -10.05
CA VAL A 280 -5.38 7.99 -10.33
C VAL A 280 -5.89 8.75 -11.55
N GLY A 281 -6.17 8.04 -12.66
CA GLY A 281 -6.74 8.65 -13.86
C GLY A 281 -8.03 9.43 -13.60
N SER A 282 -8.93 8.90 -12.76
CA SER A 282 -10.20 9.58 -12.41
C SER A 282 -10.02 10.80 -11.52
N LEU A 283 -9.03 10.80 -10.63
CA LEU A 283 -8.75 11.93 -9.73
C LEU A 283 -8.04 13.09 -10.45
N ILE A 284 -7.16 12.76 -11.42
CA ILE A 284 -6.36 13.77 -12.12
C ILE A 284 -7.04 14.36 -13.36
N SER A 285 -8.08 13.69 -13.89
CA SER A 285 -8.87 14.23 -15.01
C SER A 285 -9.58 15.50 -14.58
N PRO A 286 -9.56 16.58 -15.40
CA PRO A 286 -10.41 17.73 -15.14
C PRO A 286 -11.88 17.31 -15.15
N SER A 287 -12.66 17.91 -14.26
CA SER A 287 -14.11 17.71 -14.14
C SER A 287 -14.84 18.32 -15.32
#